data_d6a8bac05082cbb5903ecc51b84af3f8
#
_entry.id   d6a8bac05082cbb5903ecc51b84af3f8
#
_cell.length_a   1.000
_cell.length_b   1.000
_cell.length_c   1.000
_cell.angle_alpha   90.00
_cell.angle_beta   90.00
_cell.angle_gamma   90.00
#
_symmetry.space_group_name_H-M   'P 1'
#
loop_
_entity.id
_entity.type
_entity.pdbx_description
1 polymer ?
#
loop_
_entity_poly.entity_id
_entity_poly.type
_entity_poly.pdbx_seq_one_letter_code
_entity_poly.pdbx_strand_id
1 'polypeptide(L)'
;KAQLVNFDTLSFIAMMDFELEDTDLETGEESQSTKEFKEKYGNEEDNDILSAKNIFTLNNCLPNNIGLLYAKYYYDDETTATIQKMVDDIKAAYIKRFENNTWMSDETKQNAIKKVNNIVSNIGYKDNVANPVIVSPENGGTYFNNSVRIKKSELDTSIELAKNPEAIRNMLLAQADTVNAFYAPMFNNITILAGIINAPVYDKNNSYA
;
A
#
# COMPACT_ATOMS: atom_id res chain seq x y z
N LYS A 1 15.39 -14.25 -15.75
CA LYS A 1 13.91 -14.18 -15.74
C LYS A 1 13.49 -14.79 -14.41
N ALA A 2 13.37 -13.97 -13.37
CA ALA A 2 12.69 -14.38 -12.15
C ALA A 2 11.24 -14.67 -12.57
N GLN A 3 10.79 -15.91 -12.39
CA GLN A 3 9.37 -16.21 -12.47
C GLN A 3 8.72 -15.33 -11.41
N LEU A 4 7.80 -14.46 -11.84
CA LEU A 4 6.81 -13.89 -10.95
C LEU A 4 6.03 -15.07 -10.39
N VAL A 5 6.45 -15.60 -9.26
CA VAL A 5 5.62 -16.45 -8.45
C VAL A 5 4.46 -15.54 -8.05
N ASN A 6 3.26 -15.97 -8.37
CA ASN A 6 2.05 -15.19 -8.19
C ASN A 6 2.00 -14.71 -6.72
N PHE A 7 2.28 -13.41 -6.51
CA PHE A 7 2.37 -12.78 -5.20
C PHE A 7 1.10 -13.02 -4.37
N ASP A 8 -0.06 -13.10 -5.05
CA ASP A 8 -1.34 -13.42 -4.44
C ASP A 8 -1.38 -14.85 -3.86
N THR A 9 -0.76 -15.81 -4.55
CA THR A 9 -0.71 -17.21 -4.06
C THR A 9 0.22 -17.35 -2.88
N LEU A 10 1.38 -16.66 -2.89
CA LEU A 10 2.32 -16.69 -1.76
C LEU A 10 1.80 -15.92 -0.55
N SER A 11 1.15 -14.78 -0.75
CA SER A 11 0.48 -14.04 0.31
C SER A 11 -0.67 -14.84 0.91
N PHE A 12 -1.42 -15.57 0.07
CA PHE A 12 -2.49 -16.46 0.52
C PHE A 12 -1.94 -17.66 1.32
N ILE A 13 -0.85 -18.27 0.86
CA ILE A 13 -0.17 -19.37 1.58
C ILE A 13 0.37 -18.89 2.92
N ALA A 14 1.01 -17.70 2.97
CA ALA A 14 1.53 -17.13 4.21
C ALA A 14 0.41 -16.71 5.19
N MET A 15 -0.74 -16.25 4.69
CA MET A 15 -1.93 -15.99 5.50
C MET A 15 -2.54 -17.28 6.06
N MET A 16 -2.59 -18.34 5.23
CA MET A 16 -3.09 -19.65 5.64
C MET A 16 -2.22 -20.28 6.74
N ASP A 17 -0.89 -20.08 6.69
CA ASP A 17 0.02 -20.61 7.72
C ASP A 17 -0.15 -19.89 9.07
N PHE A 18 -0.60 -18.63 9.07
CA PHE A 18 -0.95 -17.90 10.29
C PHE A 18 -2.30 -18.32 10.87
N GLU A 19 -3.28 -18.68 10.02
CA GLU A 19 -4.56 -19.23 10.46
C GLU A 19 -4.48 -20.73 10.82
N LEU A 20 -3.46 -21.43 10.31
CA LEU A 20 -3.25 -22.87 10.49
C LEU A 20 -2.51 -23.25 11.79
N GLU A 21 -2.01 -22.28 12.56
CA GLU A 21 -1.61 -22.51 13.97
C GLU A 21 -2.85 -22.68 14.90
N ASP A 22 -4.03 -22.88 14.32
CA ASP A 22 -5.25 -23.16 15.07
C ASP A 22 -5.17 -24.59 15.64
N THR A 23 -4.56 -24.65 16.82
CA THR A 23 -4.70 -25.81 17.69
C THR A 23 -6.10 -25.75 18.29
N ASP A 24 -6.83 -26.83 18.17
CA ASP A 24 -8.06 -27.02 18.93
C ASP A 24 -7.76 -26.76 20.41
N LEU A 25 -8.30 -25.68 20.96
CA LEU A 25 -8.03 -25.21 22.31
C LEU A 25 -8.51 -26.20 23.39
N GLU A 26 -9.41 -27.16 23.05
CA GLU A 26 -9.91 -28.21 23.97
C GLU A 26 -9.03 -29.46 23.94
N THR A 27 -8.47 -29.82 22.79
CA THR A 27 -7.70 -31.08 22.64
C THR A 27 -6.20 -30.87 22.54
N GLY A 28 -5.74 -29.66 22.21
CA GLY A 28 -4.33 -29.36 21.96
C GLY A 28 -3.79 -30.02 20.67
N GLU A 29 -4.65 -30.58 19.83
CA GLU A 29 -4.26 -31.20 18.57
C GLU A 29 -4.33 -30.21 17.41
N GLU A 30 -3.39 -30.32 16.49
CA GLU A 30 -3.43 -29.55 15.24
C GLU A 30 -4.64 -29.93 14.40
N SER A 31 -5.29 -28.91 13.79
CA SER A 31 -6.43 -29.14 12.91
C SER A 31 -6.05 -30.04 11.71
N GLN A 32 -7.06 -30.74 11.14
CA GLN A 32 -6.83 -31.57 9.98
C GLN A 32 -6.27 -30.79 8.78
N SER A 33 -6.72 -29.56 8.59
CA SER A 33 -6.22 -28.65 7.55
C SER A 33 -4.75 -28.27 7.75
N THR A 34 -4.32 -28.04 9.01
CA THR A 34 -2.92 -27.80 9.37
C THR A 34 -2.04 -29.01 9.05
N LYS A 35 -2.52 -30.22 9.37
CA LYS A 35 -1.78 -31.47 9.09
C LYS A 35 -1.63 -31.69 7.58
N GLU A 36 -2.71 -31.52 6.80
CA GLU A 36 -2.69 -31.64 5.34
C GLU A 36 -1.80 -30.57 4.67
N PHE A 37 -1.79 -29.35 5.20
CA PHE A 37 -0.90 -28.28 4.72
C PHE A 37 0.56 -28.63 5.00
N LYS A 38 0.88 -29.03 6.24
CA LYS A 38 2.26 -29.45 6.62
C LYS A 38 2.73 -30.64 5.83
N GLU A 39 1.85 -31.63 5.55
CA GLU A 39 2.18 -32.78 4.71
C GLU A 39 2.47 -32.38 3.26
N LYS A 40 1.73 -31.42 2.74
CA LYS A 40 1.84 -30.97 1.33
C LYS A 40 2.97 -29.97 1.10
N TYR A 41 3.24 -29.09 2.09
CA TYR A 41 4.15 -27.95 1.95
C TYR A 41 5.20 -27.85 3.06
N GLY A 42 5.17 -28.73 4.04
CA GLY A 42 5.89 -28.60 5.32
C GLY A 42 7.36 -29.03 5.31
N ASN A 43 7.99 -29.25 4.16
CA ASN A 43 9.42 -29.35 4.10
C ASN A 43 10.03 -27.96 4.29
N GLU A 44 10.56 -27.69 5.49
CA GLU A 44 11.24 -26.42 5.84
C GLU A 44 12.44 -26.07 4.94
N GLU A 45 12.87 -27.03 4.10
CA GLU A 45 13.91 -26.84 3.08
C GLU A 45 13.38 -26.25 1.77
N ASP A 46 12.06 -26.04 1.64
CA ASP A 46 11.50 -25.40 0.45
C ASP A 46 11.76 -23.88 0.51
N ASN A 47 12.76 -23.46 -0.24
CA ASN A 47 13.18 -22.05 -0.32
C ASN A 47 12.03 -21.11 -0.71
N ASP A 48 11.02 -21.61 -1.40
CA ASP A 48 9.87 -20.81 -1.84
C ASP A 48 8.93 -20.48 -0.66
N ILE A 49 8.69 -21.45 0.23
CA ILE A 49 7.86 -21.24 1.45
C ILE A 49 8.59 -20.32 2.42
N LEU A 50 9.89 -20.54 2.66
CA LEU A 50 10.69 -19.68 3.53
C LEU A 50 10.74 -18.25 2.98
N SER A 51 10.86 -18.10 1.66
CA SER A 51 10.82 -16.79 1.00
C SER A 51 9.45 -16.11 1.16
N ALA A 52 8.34 -16.85 1.04
CA ALA A 52 7.01 -16.34 1.25
C ALA A 52 6.79 -15.86 2.70
N LYS A 53 7.20 -16.65 3.70
CA LYS A 53 7.15 -16.27 5.12
C LYS A 53 7.98 -15.01 5.41
N ASN A 54 9.15 -14.90 4.83
CA ASN A 54 10.03 -13.74 4.99
C ASN A 54 9.38 -12.49 4.37
N ILE A 55 8.82 -12.59 3.17
CA ILE A 55 8.10 -11.49 2.51
C ILE A 55 6.90 -11.06 3.33
N PHE A 56 6.10 -12.01 3.83
CA PHE A 56 4.95 -11.72 4.69
C PHE A 56 5.37 -11.00 5.98
N THR A 57 6.42 -11.50 6.64
CA THR A 57 6.96 -10.88 7.86
C THR A 57 7.45 -9.46 7.59
N LEU A 58 8.20 -9.25 6.50
CA LEU A 58 8.68 -7.93 6.10
C LEU A 58 7.52 -6.98 5.77
N ASN A 59 6.49 -7.47 5.08
CA ASN A 59 5.32 -6.69 4.74
C ASN A 59 4.51 -6.27 5.98
N ASN A 60 4.46 -7.10 7.01
CA ASN A 60 3.84 -6.75 8.29
C ASN A 60 4.69 -5.80 9.14
N CYS A 61 6.02 -5.91 9.07
CA CYS A 61 6.94 -5.09 9.86
C CYS A 61 7.28 -3.75 9.21
N LEU A 62 7.39 -3.72 7.88
CA LEU A 62 7.88 -2.58 7.09
C LEU A 62 7.02 -2.33 5.83
N PRO A 63 5.69 -2.25 5.96
CA PRO A 63 4.78 -2.21 4.82
C PRO A 63 5.07 -1.07 3.84
N ASN A 64 5.29 0.12 4.35
CA ASN A 64 5.56 1.29 3.51
C ASN A 64 6.92 1.21 2.80
N ASN A 65 7.91 0.56 3.43
CA ASN A 65 9.22 0.34 2.83
C ASN A 65 9.16 -0.70 1.70
N ILE A 66 8.35 -1.74 1.86
CA ILE A 66 8.08 -2.72 0.80
C ILE A 66 7.35 -2.06 -0.37
N GLY A 67 6.31 -1.27 -0.09
CA GLY A 67 5.61 -0.50 -1.13
C GLY A 67 6.53 0.46 -1.88
N LEU A 68 7.45 1.14 -1.18
CA LEU A 68 8.47 1.99 -1.80
C LEU A 68 9.44 1.18 -2.67
N LEU A 69 9.88 0.01 -2.18
CA LEU A 69 10.75 -0.89 -2.93
C LEU A 69 10.06 -1.38 -4.21
N TYR A 70 8.80 -1.82 -4.10
CA TYR A 70 7.96 -2.18 -5.24
C TYR A 70 7.91 -1.06 -6.27
N ALA A 71 7.60 0.16 -5.84
CA ALA A 71 7.48 1.31 -6.74
C ALA A 71 8.81 1.60 -7.46
N LYS A 72 9.95 1.51 -6.77
CA LYS A 72 11.27 1.72 -7.41
C LYS A 72 11.62 0.70 -8.49
N TYR A 73 11.04 -0.51 -8.44
CA TYR A 73 11.29 -1.54 -9.45
C TYR A 73 10.26 -1.58 -10.58
N TYR A 74 9.01 -1.23 -10.29
CA TYR A 74 7.88 -1.50 -11.18
C TYR A 74 7.08 -0.25 -11.58
N TYR A 75 7.38 0.91 -11.00
CA TYR A 75 6.68 2.14 -11.27
C TYR A 75 7.58 3.16 -11.96
N ASP A 76 7.02 3.86 -12.94
CA ASP A 76 7.72 4.87 -13.74
C ASP A 76 7.22 6.27 -13.35
N ASP A 77 8.14 7.16 -12.98
CA ASP A 77 7.83 8.54 -12.59
C ASP A 77 7.17 9.34 -13.73
N GLU A 78 7.44 9.01 -15.00
CA GLU A 78 6.76 9.62 -16.16
C GLU A 78 5.25 9.32 -16.11
N THR A 79 4.89 8.15 -15.63
CA THR A 79 3.48 7.74 -15.41
C THR A 79 2.79 8.63 -14.39
N THR A 80 3.48 9.10 -13.35
CA THR A 80 2.93 10.04 -12.37
C THR A 80 2.39 11.30 -13.04
N ALA A 81 3.15 11.90 -13.95
CA ALA A 81 2.76 13.12 -14.65
C ALA A 81 1.52 12.88 -15.53
N THR A 82 1.45 11.72 -16.19
CA THR A 82 0.30 11.35 -17.03
C THR A 82 -0.96 11.16 -16.18
N ILE A 83 -0.88 10.42 -15.07
CA ILE A 83 -2.02 10.22 -14.17
C ILE A 83 -2.44 11.54 -13.50
N GLN A 84 -1.48 12.38 -13.09
CA GLN A 84 -1.77 13.71 -12.55
C GLN A 84 -2.55 14.55 -13.56
N LYS A 85 -2.13 14.55 -14.82
CA LYS A 85 -2.86 15.25 -15.89
C LYS A 85 -4.29 14.72 -16.04
N MET A 86 -4.51 13.40 -16.00
CA MET A 86 -5.85 12.82 -16.04
C MET A 86 -6.72 13.32 -14.88
N VAL A 87 -6.18 13.35 -13.66
CA VAL A 87 -6.90 13.88 -12.49
C VAL A 87 -7.24 15.35 -12.67
N ASP A 88 -6.31 16.15 -13.19
CA ASP A 88 -6.53 17.58 -13.41
C ASP A 88 -7.57 17.84 -14.51
N ASP A 89 -7.57 17.06 -15.58
CA ASP A 89 -8.58 17.14 -16.66
C ASP A 89 -9.98 16.75 -16.11
N ILE A 90 -10.07 15.73 -15.26
CA ILE A 90 -11.32 15.36 -14.58
C ILE A 90 -11.79 16.48 -13.65
N LYS A 91 -10.91 17.07 -12.85
CA LYS A 91 -11.24 18.22 -11.97
C LYS A 91 -11.76 19.39 -12.79
N ALA A 92 -11.12 19.72 -13.91
CA ALA A 92 -11.56 20.79 -14.80
C ALA A 92 -12.94 20.51 -15.39
N ALA A 93 -13.22 19.26 -15.79
CA ALA A 93 -14.53 18.85 -16.28
C ALA A 93 -15.63 19.01 -15.21
N TYR A 94 -15.33 18.63 -13.94
CA TYR A 94 -16.27 18.84 -12.81
C TYR A 94 -16.54 20.33 -12.57
N ILE A 95 -15.51 21.17 -12.56
CA ILE A 95 -15.66 22.62 -12.38
C ILE A 95 -16.57 23.21 -13.45
N LYS A 96 -16.33 22.90 -14.73
CA LYS A 96 -17.17 23.33 -15.84
C LYS A 96 -18.63 22.86 -15.69
N ARG A 97 -18.86 21.65 -15.17
CA ARG A 97 -20.20 21.14 -14.90
C ARG A 97 -20.90 21.92 -13.77
N PHE A 98 -20.19 22.28 -12.72
CA PHE A 98 -20.75 23.09 -11.63
C PHE A 98 -21.08 24.51 -12.10
N GLU A 99 -20.20 25.14 -12.86
CA GLU A 99 -20.45 26.47 -13.45
C GLU A 99 -21.72 26.50 -14.26
N ASN A 100 -21.95 25.48 -15.09
CA ASN A 100 -23.12 25.39 -15.98
C ASN A 100 -24.37 24.74 -15.34
N ASN A 101 -24.29 24.40 -14.04
CA ASN A 101 -25.42 23.78 -13.35
C ASN A 101 -26.56 24.75 -13.12
N THR A 102 -27.81 24.34 -13.40
CA THR A 102 -28.99 25.21 -13.36
C THR A 102 -29.85 25.08 -12.10
N TRP A 103 -29.63 24.02 -11.29
CA TRP A 103 -30.45 23.77 -10.10
C TRP A 103 -29.72 24.10 -8.77
N MET A 104 -28.40 24.28 -8.79
CA MET A 104 -27.65 24.69 -7.61
C MET A 104 -27.66 26.21 -7.45
N SER A 105 -27.72 26.69 -6.20
CA SER A 105 -27.50 28.12 -5.92
C SER A 105 -26.05 28.51 -6.24
N ASP A 106 -25.81 29.79 -6.50
CA ASP A 106 -24.47 30.28 -6.82
C ASP A 106 -23.48 30.05 -5.66
N GLU A 107 -23.90 30.18 -4.41
CA GLU A 107 -23.10 29.86 -3.23
C GLU A 107 -22.71 28.37 -3.21
N THR A 108 -23.64 27.46 -3.49
CA THR A 108 -23.40 26.02 -3.54
C THR A 108 -22.42 25.67 -4.66
N LYS A 109 -22.54 26.30 -5.85
CA LYS A 109 -21.60 26.12 -6.96
C LYS A 109 -20.19 26.53 -6.54
N GLN A 110 -20.03 27.71 -5.94
CA GLN A 110 -18.72 28.20 -5.48
C GLN A 110 -18.08 27.27 -4.44
N ASN A 111 -18.88 26.78 -3.50
CA ASN A 111 -18.40 25.83 -2.49
C ASN A 111 -17.99 24.49 -3.12
N ALA A 112 -18.74 23.98 -4.11
CA ALA A 112 -18.39 22.77 -4.84
C ALA A 112 -17.08 22.94 -5.64
N ILE A 113 -16.94 24.05 -6.37
CA ILE A 113 -15.71 24.39 -7.12
C ILE A 113 -14.52 24.52 -6.17
N LYS A 114 -14.68 25.20 -5.04
CA LYS A 114 -13.63 25.32 -4.02
C LYS A 114 -13.21 23.95 -3.49
N LYS A 115 -14.16 23.06 -3.23
CA LYS A 115 -13.87 21.69 -2.78
C LYS A 115 -13.05 20.92 -3.82
N VAL A 116 -13.44 20.96 -5.10
CA VAL A 116 -12.70 20.28 -6.19
C VAL A 116 -11.30 20.85 -6.34
N ASN A 117 -11.14 22.19 -6.33
CA ASN A 117 -9.82 22.82 -6.43
C ASN A 117 -8.90 22.42 -5.29
N ASN A 118 -9.44 22.18 -4.09
CA ASN A 118 -8.70 21.79 -2.90
C ASN A 118 -8.46 20.27 -2.78
N ILE A 119 -8.83 19.46 -3.77
CA ILE A 119 -8.48 18.04 -3.78
C ILE A 119 -6.97 17.90 -3.97
N VAL A 120 -6.33 17.23 -3.02
CA VAL A 120 -4.92 16.82 -3.11
C VAL A 120 -4.83 15.48 -3.83
N SER A 121 -3.91 15.34 -4.77
CA SER A 121 -3.66 14.10 -5.50
C SER A 121 -2.39 13.43 -4.97
N ASN A 122 -2.51 12.22 -4.44
CA ASN A 122 -1.41 11.37 -3.99
C ASN A 122 -1.31 10.19 -4.97
N ILE A 123 -0.32 10.24 -5.88
CA ILE A 123 -0.18 9.30 -7.00
C ILE A 123 1.12 8.53 -6.86
N GLY A 124 1.06 7.21 -7.11
CA GLY A 124 2.20 6.33 -7.14
C GLY A 124 2.69 5.95 -5.75
N TYR A 125 3.76 6.59 -5.30
CA TYR A 125 4.43 6.31 -4.03
C TYR A 125 4.93 7.60 -3.36
N LYS A 126 5.44 7.48 -2.14
CA LYS A 126 6.10 8.57 -1.40
C LYS A 126 7.39 8.06 -0.77
N ASP A 127 8.44 8.88 -0.78
CA ASP A 127 9.76 8.55 -0.20
C ASP A 127 9.83 8.78 1.32
N ASN A 128 8.86 9.48 1.90
CA ASN A 128 8.82 9.85 3.33
C ASN A 128 8.31 8.69 4.20
N VAL A 129 8.92 7.53 4.09
CA VAL A 129 8.62 6.34 4.91
C VAL A 129 9.52 6.29 6.14
N ALA A 130 9.06 5.61 7.21
CA ALA A 130 9.90 5.33 8.37
C ALA A 130 11.18 4.58 7.94
N ASN A 131 12.33 5.01 8.44
CA ASN A 131 13.61 4.43 8.09
C ASN A 131 14.35 3.91 9.35
N PRO A 132 13.93 2.77 9.90
CA PRO A 132 14.53 2.19 11.09
C PRO A 132 15.96 1.70 10.84
N VAL A 133 16.82 1.87 11.83
CA VAL A 133 18.16 1.28 11.82
C VAL A 133 18.06 -0.20 12.18
N ILE A 134 18.24 -1.06 11.19
CA ILE A 134 18.29 -2.51 11.38
C ILE A 134 19.73 -2.94 11.66
N VAL A 135 19.90 -3.75 12.69
CA VAL A 135 21.22 -4.31 13.08
C VAL A 135 21.29 -5.77 12.67
N SER A 136 22.33 -6.14 11.94
CA SER A 136 22.55 -7.51 11.50
C SER A 136 22.92 -8.43 12.67
N PRO A 137 22.69 -9.75 12.56
CA PRO A 137 23.05 -10.71 13.59
C PRO A 137 24.52 -10.67 13.98
N GLU A 138 25.44 -10.47 13.02
CA GLU A 138 26.89 -10.40 13.24
C GLU A 138 27.28 -9.21 14.14
N ASN A 139 26.44 -8.17 14.15
CA ASN A 139 26.59 -6.97 14.98
C ASN A 139 25.74 -7.02 16.26
N GLY A 140 25.24 -8.20 16.63
CA GLY A 140 24.43 -8.40 17.83
C GLY A 140 22.96 -8.03 17.68
N GLY A 141 22.48 -7.86 16.46
CA GLY A 141 21.05 -7.65 16.18
C GLY A 141 20.25 -8.92 16.44
N THR A 142 19.09 -8.75 17.06
CA THR A 142 18.10 -9.81 17.23
C THR A 142 16.78 -9.39 16.59
N TYR A 143 15.94 -10.38 16.26
CA TYR A 143 14.60 -10.12 15.76
C TYR A 143 13.82 -9.17 16.70
N PHE A 144 13.84 -9.47 18.00
CA PHE A 144 13.15 -8.64 19.00
C PHE A 144 13.66 -7.19 19.01
N ASN A 145 14.97 -6.99 19.11
CA ASN A 145 15.54 -5.65 19.15
C ASN A 145 15.27 -4.86 17.87
N ASN A 146 15.30 -5.50 16.72
CA ASN A 146 14.99 -4.88 15.44
C ASN A 146 13.47 -4.55 15.35
N SER A 147 12.58 -5.41 15.82
CA SER A 147 11.15 -5.12 15.90
C SER A 147 10.86 -3.89 16.76
N VAL A 148 11.53 -3.75 17.91
CA VAL A 148 11.41 -2.56 18.77
C VAL A 148 11.91 -1.30 18.04
N ARG A 149 13.01 -1.38 17.28
CA ARG A 149 13.54 -0.25 16.49
C ARG A 149 12.57 0.17 15.39
N ILE A 150 11.97 -0.80 14.70
CA ILE A 150 10.95 -0.56 13.67
C ILE A 150 9.75 0.17 14.29
N LYS A 151 9.18 -0.36 15.36
CA LYS A 151 8.03 0.26 16.04
C LYS A 151 8.32 1.65 16.56
N LYS A 152 9.52 1.87 17.09
CA LYS A 152 9.96 3.21 17.50
C LYS A 152 10.01 4.17 16.31
N SER A 153 10.59 3.77 15.19
CA SER A 153 10.69 4.60 13.99
C SER A 153 9.31 4.95 13.41
N GLU A 154 8.38 3.99 13.40
CA GLU A 154 6.99 4.21 12.99
C GLU A 154 6.28 5.22 13.92
N LEU A 155 6.48 5.08 15.23
CA LEU A 155 5.90 5.99 16.23
C LEU A 155 6.47 7.41 16.05
N ASP A 156 7.78 7.54 15.93
CA ASP A 156 8.44 8.83 15.72
C ASP A 156 7.90 9.53 14.45
N THR A 157 7.76 8.77 13.36
CA THR A 157 7.16 9.26 12.11
C THR A 157 5.71 9.70 12.30
N SER A 158 4.91 8.92 13.03
CA SER A 158 3.51 9.24 13.32
C SER A 158 3.38 10.51 14.18
N ILE A 159 4.28 10.69 15.14
CA ILE A 159 4.32 11.91 15.99
C ILE A 159 4.66 13.14 15.13
N GLU A 160 5.62 13.03 14.22
CA GLU A 160 5.97 14.16 13.33
C GLU A 160 4.81 14.51 12.38
N LEU A 161 4.12 13.51 11.83
CA LEU A 161 2.92 13.72 11.02
C LEU A 161 1.81 14.40 11.81
N ALA A 162 1.59 13.99 13.07
CA ALA A 162 0.56 14.58 13.93
C ALA A 162 0.80 16.07 14.23
N LYS A 163 2.05 16.53 14.20
CA LYS A 163 2.41 17.93 14.34
C LYS A 163 2.11 18.78 13.11
N ASN A 164 1.93 18.14 11.95
CA ASN A 164 1.68 18.82 10.69
C ASN A 164 0.46 18.24 9.96
N PRO A 165 -0.74 18.79 10.19
CA PRO A 165 -1.98 18.29 9.57
C PRO A 165 -1.95 18.29 8.03
N GLU A 166 -1.23 19.22 7.40
CA GLU A 166 -1.09 19.24 5.93
C GLU A 166 -0.23 18.07 5.43
N ALA A 167 0.72 17.57 6.22
CA ALA A 167 1.50 16.41 5.87
C ALA A 167 0.62 15.14 5.74
N ILE A 168 -0.40 15.02 6.59
CA ILE A 168 -1.36 13.91 6.55
C ILE A 168 -2.14 13.92 5.22
N ARG A 169 -2.53 15.09 4.72
CA ARG A 169 -3.24 15.23 3.43
C ARG A 169 -2.38 14.79 2.24
N ASN A 170 -1.07 14.92 2.37
CA ASN A 170 -0.08 14.62 1.34
C ASN A 170 0.54 13.22 1.45
N MET A 171 0.15 12.42 2.44
CA MET A 171 0.63 11.04 2.57
C MET A 171 -0.22 10.04 1.79
N LEU A 172 0.38 8.91 1.43
CA LEU A 172 -0.41 7.76 1.01
C LEU A 172 -1.11 7.16 2.23
N LEU A 173 -2.41 6.87 2.08
CA LEU A 173 -3.21 6.27 3.15
C LEU A 173 -3.23 4.74 3.09
N ALA A 174 -2.45 4.17 2.17
CA ALA A 174 -2.23 2.73 2.02
C ALA A 174 -0.85 2.47 1.40
N GLN A 175 -0.43 1.22 1.39
CA GLN A 175 0.86 0.80 0.83
C GLN A 175 0.89 1.01 -0.69
N ALA A 176 2.03 1.44 -1.23
CA ALA A 176 2.16 1.79 -2.64
C ALA A 176 1.99 0.60 -3.61
N ASP A 177 2.31 -0.62 -3.17
CA ASP A 177 2.17 -1.87 -3.92
C ASP A 177 0.73 -2.42 -3.95
N THR A 178 -0.17 -1.84 -3.16
CA THR A 178 -1.58 -2.27 -3.13
C THR A 178 -2.27 -1.91 -4.45
N VAL A 179 -3.03 -2.85 -5.01
CA VAL A 179 -3.87 -2.61 -6.18
C VAL A 179 -5.15 -1.90 -5.74
N ASN A 180 -5.08 -0.58 -5.57
CA ASN A 180 -6.21 0.21 -5.12
C ASN A 180 -6.09 1.70 -5.51
N ALA A 181 -7.26 2.37 -5.62
CA ALA A 181 -7.38 3.81 -5.71
C ALA A 181 -8.65 4.25 -4.97
N PHE A 182 -8.59 5.36 -4.25
CA PHE A 182 -9.73 5.82 -3.45
C PHE A 182 -9.68 7.32 -3.18
N TYR A 183 -10.85 7.86 -2.82
CA TYR A 183 -10.98 9.22 -2.30
C TYR A 183 -11.24 9.19 -0.81
N ALA A 184 -10.48 9.96 -0.04
CA ALA A 184 -10.64 10.11 1.40
C ALA A 184 -11.32 11.45 1.74
N PRO A 185 -12.63 11.45 2.06
CA PRO A 185 -13.39 12.69 2.29
C PRO A 185 -12.88 13.54 3.44
N MET A 186 -12.35 12.92 4.50
CA MET A 186 -11.84 13.61 5.69
C MET A 186 -10.62 14.49 5.37
N PHE A 187 -9.79 14.05 4.41
CA PHE A 187 -8.58 14.74 4.00
C PHE A 187 -8.75 15.50 2.68
N ASN A 188 -9.90 15.33 2.02
CA ASN A 188 -10.15 15.85 0.68
C ASN A 188 -9.00 15.50 -0.29
N ASN A 189 -8.58 14.23 -0.29
CA ASN A 189 -7.52 13.74 -1.17
C ASN A 189 -7.97 12.54 -2.02
N ILE A 190 -7.35 12.41 -3.19
CA ILE A 190 -7.41 11.22 -4.04
C ILE A 190 -6.07 10.51 -3.91
N THR A 191 -6.10 9.22 -3.61
CA THR A 191 -4.92 8.36 -3.58
C THR A 191 -5.04 7.33 -4.70
N ILE A 192 -4.03 7.27 -5.57
CA ILE A 192 -3.91 6.30 -6.66
C ILE A 192 -2.56 5.63 -6.49
N LEU A 193 -2.55 4.38 -6.03
CA LEU A 193 -1.34 3.67 -5.63
C LEU A 193 -0.57 3.12 -6.84
N ALA A 194 0.74 2.96 -6.71
CA ALA A 194 1.58 2.41 -7.77
C ALA A 194 1.12 1.01 -8.23
N GLY A 195 0.60 0.20 -7.30
CA GLY A 195 0.12 -1.15 -7.60
C GLY A 195 -1.03 -1.22 -8.60
N ILE A 196 -1.95 -0.22 -8.61
CA ILE A 196 -3.05 -0.20 -9.59
C ILE A 196 -2.63 0.42 -10.92
N ILE A 197 -1.53 1.20 -10.95
CA ILE A 197 -1.04 1.87 -12.16
C ILE A 197 -0.14 0.90 -12.94
N ASN A 198 -0.64 -0.29 -13.23
CA ASN A 198 0.02 -1.33 -14.00
C ASN A 198 -1.02 -2.13 -14.78
N ALA A 199 -0.56 -2.87 -15.80
CA ALA A 199 -1.42 -3.78 -16.52
C ALA A 199 -2.09 -4.82 -15.56
N PRO A 200 -3.35 -5.18 -15.78
CA PRO A 200 -4.21 -4.80 -16.90
C PRO A 200 -5.01 -3.50 -16.70
N VAL A 201 -4.90 -2.83 -15.54
CA VAL A 201 -5.72 -1.65 -15.21
C VAL A 201 -5.24 -0.41 -15.95
N TYR A 202 -3.93 -0.21 -16.03
CA TYR A 202 -3.31 0.90 -16.76
C TYR A 202 -2.22 0.38 -17.69
N ASP A 203 -2.24 0.85 -18.94
CA ASP A 203 -1.16 0.64 -19.91
C ASP A 203 -0.86 1.97 -20.58
N LYS A 204 0.38 2.43 -20.46
CA LYS A 204 0.84 3.70 -21.06
C LYS A 204 0.79 3.74 -22.59
N ASN A 205 0.66 2.57 -23.23
CA ASN A 205 0.55 2.47 -24.69
C ASN A 205 -0.90 2.59 -25.18
N ASN A 206 -1.88 2.56 -24.26
CA ASN A 206 -3.27 2.76 -24.62
C ASN A 206 -3.56 4.23 -24.92
N SER A 207 -4.49 4.47 -25.85
CA SER A 207 -4.91 5.84 -26.12
C SER A 207 -5.56 6.48 -24.90
N TYR A 208 -5.20 7.71 -24.65
CA TYR A 208 -5.90 8.59 -23.72
C TYR A 208 -7.28 8.90 -24.32
N ALA A 209 -8.33 8.35 -23.71
CA ALA A 209 -9.71 8.50 -24.20
C ALA A 209 -10.44 9.64 -23.49
#